data_bc7d8075a00c181df1955ffef076a333
#
_entry.id   bc7d8075a00c181df1955ffef076a333
#
_cell.length_a   1.000
_cell.length_b   1.000
_cell.length_c   1.000
_cell.angle_alpha   90.00
_cell.angle_beta   90.00
_cell.angle_gamma   90.00
#
_symmetry.space_group_name_H-M   'P 1'
#
loop_
_entity.id
_entity.type
_entity.pdbx_description
1 polymer ?
#
loop_
_entity_poly.entity_id
_entity_poly.type
_entity_poly.pdbx_seq_one_letter_code
_entity_poly.pdbx_strand_id
1 'polypeptide(L)'
;MPKKTFARLVFYSTLIVGLVLYFSIQNKLDIKEMAPISNSDETPFPVSRYRLEDVSVGINLYPPSAKKIETRAVVGGVVAHHLLVQNAIAQYFQQLSSFAYKRVILLGPNHGELGDSLVVTSTRPWDTPYGTVDTDQAVLNELSNCATNDPYPLENDHSLEVIMPFIKMYLPQAQVVPLILSGRLKKDDVDSLVSCLIPQVGQDTLVLVSSDFSHYLKSTVAKQKDEETLALLKSWDVDRLITLNSDHLDSPPSLVTLMEIMQAIGAKDMEVFAHTDASI
;
A
#
# COMPACT_ATOMS: atom_id res chain seq x y z
N MET A 1 -6.69 46.87 35.97
CA MET A 1 -7.31 45.59 35.56
C MET A 1 -6.88 45.23 34.15
N PRO A 2 -6.01 44.25 33.92
CA PRO A 2 -5.60 43.90 32.57
C PRO A 2 -6.65 42.94 31.94
N LYS A 3 -7.05 43.28 30.71
CA LYS A 3 -7.93 42.44 29.89
C LYS A 3 -7.19 41.18 29.45
N LYS A 4 -7.68 40.00 29.89
CA LYS A 4 -7.22 38.71 29.42
C LYS A 4 -7.74 38.47 27.99
N THR A 5 -6.83 38.53 27.01
CA THR A 5 -7.09 38.12 25.64
C THR A 5 -7.10 36.61 25.59
N PHE A 6 -8.30 36.01 25.44
CA PHE A 6 -8.45 34.59 25.17
C PHE A 6 -8.05 34.34 23.71
N ALA A 7 -6.88 33.76 23.51
CA ALA A 7 -6.54 33.15 22.22
C ALA A 7 -7.44 31.92 22.00
N ARG A 8 -8.38 32.03 21.05
CA ARG A 8 -9.12 30.87 20.56
C ARG A 8 -8.13 30.04 19.73
N LEU A 9 -7.72 28.89 20.30
CA LEU A 9 -7.07 27.84 19.53
C LEU A 9 -8.13 27.27 18.57
N VAL A 10 -7.99 27.59 17.30
CA VAL A 10 -8.78 26.95 16.25
C VAL A 10 -8.10 25.62 15.96
N PHE A 11 -8.63 24.54 16.51
CA PHE A 11 -8.27 23.21 16.06
C PHE A 11 -8.82 23.02 14.64
N TYR A 12 -7.93 23.04 13.67
CA TYR A 12 -8.26 22.50 12.35
C TYR A 12 -8.32 20.98 12.50
N SER A 13 -9.52 20.41 12.48
CA SER A 13 -9.67 18.97 12.32
C SER A 13 -9.17 18.62 10.92
N THR A 14 -8.00 18.00 10.85
CA THR A 14 -7.47 17.46 9.61
C THR A 14 -8.26 16.18 9.29
N LEU A 15 -8.99 16.21 8.20
CA LEU A 15 -9.71 15.06 7.69
C LEU A 15 -8.72 14.12 7.00
N ILE A 16 -8.70 12.87 7.41
CA ILE A 16 -7.97 11.80 6.74
C ILE A 16 -8.99 10.84 6.17
N VAL A 17 -8.92 10.60 4.87
CA VAL A 17 -9.79 9.67 4.17
C VAL A 17 -9.01 8.40 3.87
N GLY A 18 -9.50 7.29 4.40
CA GLY A 18 -8.97 5.96 4.09
C GLY A 18 -9.78 5.28 3.00
N LEU A 19 -9.13 4.87 1.94
CA LEU A 19 -9.74 4.11 0.86
C LEU A 19 -9.03 2.76 0.73
N VAL A 20 -9.82 1.69 0.64
CA VAL A 20 -9.33 0.35 0.37
C VAL A 20 -9.99 -0.15 -0.91
N LEU A 21 -9.16 -0.47 -1.88
CA LEU A 21 -9.56 -0.99 -3.19
C LEU A 21 -8.95 -2.36 -3.41
N TYR A 22 -9.58 -3.18 -4.25
CA TYR A 22 -8.98 -4.42 -4.72
C TYR A 22 -9.27 -4.68 -6.19
N PHE A 23 -8.38 -5.46 -6.80
CA PHE A 23 -8.47 -5.94 -8.17
C PHE A 23 -8.54 -7.46 -8.17
N SER A 24 -9.38 -8.02 -9.02
CA SER A 24 -9.57 -9.46 -9.10
C SER A 24 -9.51 -9.98 -10.53
N ILE A 25 -9.21 -11.27 -10.65
CA ILE A 25 -9.15 -11.98 -11.92
C ILE A 25 -10.07 -13.20 -11.89
N GLN A 26 -10.75 -13.48 -13.00
CA GLN A 26 -11.71 -14.59 -13.09
C GLN A 26 -11.05 -15.94 -13.49
N ASN A 27 -9.93 -15.87 -14.20
CA ASN A 27 -9.21 -17.05 -14.71
C ASN A 27 -7.89 -17.24 -13.95
N LYS A 28 -7.47 -18.52 -13.78
CA LYS A 28 -6.13 -18.80 -13.26
C LYS A 28 -5.07 -18.25 -14.22
N LEU A 29 -4.11 -17.52 -13.65
CA LEU A 29 -2.91 -17.12 -14.38
C LEU A 29 -2.04 -18.37 -14.63
N ASP A 30 -1.51 -18.54 -15.84
CA ASP A 30 -0.55 -19.61 -16.15
C ASP A 30 0.85 -19.14 -15.73
N ILE A 31 1.40 -19.67 -14.61
CA ILE A 31 2.57 -19.08 -14.00
C ILE A 31 3.55 -20.08 -13.41
N LYS A 32 4.82 -19.66 -13.44
CA LYS A 32 6.02 -20.29 -12.92
C LYS A 32 5.97 -20.49 -11.40
N GLU A 33 6.34 -21.66 -10.95
CA GLU A 33 6.45 -22.02 -9.53
C GLU A 33 7.55 -21.16 -8.84
N MET A 34 7.27 -20.65 -7.65
CA MET A 34 8.21 -19.83 -6.89
C MET A 34 9.42 -20.63 -6.39
N ALA A 35 10.58 -19.99 -6.38
CA ALA A 35 11.79 -20.54 -5.74
C ALA A 35 11.57 -20.71 -4.22
N PRO A 36 12.32 -21.63 -3.58
CA PRO A 36 12.25 -21.82 -2.13
C PRO A 36 12.69 -20.56 -1.37
N ILE A 37 12.06 -20.34 -0.22
CA ILE A 37 12.30 -19.20 0.67
C ILE A 37 13.74 -19.24 1.18
N SER A 38 14.50 -18.15 0.98
CA SER A 38 15.78 -17.90 1.65
C SER A 38 15.57 -16.80 2.70
N ASN A 39 15.97 -17.05 3.94
CA ASN A 39 15.95 -16.02 4.98
C ASN A 39 17.15 -15.09 4.80
N SER A 40 16.97 -13.79 5.04
CA SER A 40 18.09 -12.84 5.05
C SER A 40 18.80 -12.89 6.41
N ASP A 41 20.15 -12.82 6.38
CA ASP A 41 20.96 -12.70 7.61
C ASP A 41 21.05 -11.24 8.12
N GLU A 42 20.33 -10.31 7.51
CA GLU A 42 20.36 -8.90 7.85
C GLU A 42 19.50 -8.58 9.08
N THR A 43 19.96 -7.59 9.86
CA THR A 43 19.19 -7.10 11.01
C THR A 43 17.84 -6.52 10.55
N PRO A 44 16.71 -7.00 11.08
CA PRO A 44 15.39 -6.53 10.69
C PRO A 44 15.18 -5.04 10.96
N PHE A 45 14.32 -4.39 10.15
CA PHE A 45 13.77 -3.09 10.51
C PHE A 45 12.83 -3.23 11.69
N PRO A 46 12.96 -2.41 12.74
CA PRO A 46 11.99 -2.40 13.81
C PRO A 46 10.67 -1.76 13.36
N VAL A 47 9.56 -2.42 13.62
CA VAL A 47 8.23 -1.81 13.49
C VAL A 47 7.89 -1.15 14.81
N SER A 48 8.30 0.10 14.98
CA SER A 48 8.26 0.82 16.26
C SER A 48 6.95 1.56 16.53
N ARG A 49 6.11 1.76 15.49
CA ARG A 49 4.92 2.63 15.57
C ARG A 49 3.67 1.93 16.06
N TYR A 50 3.74 0.62 16.34
CA TYR A 50 2.61 -0.18 16.75
C TYR A 50 2.79 -0.85 18.08
N ARG A 51 1.70 -0.83 18.88
CA ARG A 51 1.51 -1.78 19.97
C ARG A 51 0.70 -2.97 19.45
N LEU A 52 0.91 -4.14 20.04
CA LEU A 52 0.13 -5.36 19.74
C LEU A 52 -1.39 -5.10 19.79
N GLU A 53 -1.79 -4.18 20.67
CA GLU A 53 -3.16 -3.78 20.91
C GLU A 53 -3.76 -3.02 19.70
N ASP A 54 -2.97 -2.20 19.01
CA ASP A 54 -3.45 -1.31 17.95
C ASP A 54 -3.91 -2.08 16.71
N VAL A 55 -3.24 -3.19 16.37
CA VAL A 55 -3.59 -4.02 15.21
C VAL A 55 -4.73 -5.00 15.55
N SER A 56 -4.81 -5.48 16.79
CA SER A 56 -5.82 -6.45 17.24
C SER A 56 -7.16 -5.81 17.64
N VAL A 57 -7.15 -4.59 18.16
CA VAL A 57 -8.35 -3.84 18.58
C VAL A 57 -9.26 -3.55 17.40
N GLY A 58 -8.68 -3.26 16.22
CA GLY A 58 -9.44 -3.03 15.00
C GLY A 58 -10.32 -4.20 14.57
N ILE A 59 -9.95 -5.43 14.92
CA ILE A 59 -10.68 -6.65 14.54
C ILE A 59 -11.94 -6.83 15.42
N ASN A 60 -11.89 -6.40 16.69
CA ASN A 60 -12.91 -6.74 17.68
C ASN A 60 -13.96 -5.63 17.92
N LEU A 61 -13.66 -4.38 17.59
CA LEU A 61 -14.52 -3.24 17.97
C LEU A 61 -15.62 -2.90 16.97
N TYR A 62 -15.53 -3.36 15.73
CA TYR A 62 -16.53 -3.05 14.71
C TYR A 62 -16.92 -4.30 13.95
N PRO A 63 -18.22 -4.63 13.90
CA PRO A 63 -18.70 -5.70 13.02
C PRO A 63 -18.33 -5.36 11.57
N PRO A 64 -18.03 -6.35 10.73
CA PRO A 64 -17.64 -6.13 9.36
C PRO A 64 -18.75 -5.37 8.61
N SER A 65 -18.57 -4.06 8.46
CA SER A 65 -19.38 -3.23 7.56
C SER A 65 -18.85 -3.29 6.13
N ALA A 66 -17.70 -3.91 5.94
CA ALA A 66 -17.04 -4.03 4.67
C ALA A 66 -17.74 -5.02 3.75
N LYS A 67 -17.74 -4.72 2.47
CA LYS A 67 -18.24 -5.61 1.43
C LYS A 67 -17.47 -6.94 1.49
N LYS A 68 -18.18 -8.06 1.45
CA LYS A 68 -17.54 -9.37 1.37
C LYS A 68 -16.84 -9.51 0.02
N ILE A 69 -15.55 -9.81 0.04
CA ILE A 69 -14.83 -10.19 -1.18
C ILE A 69 -15.41 -11.52 -1.65
N GLU A 70 -15.98 -11.53 -2.85
CA GLU A 70 -16.45 -12.77 -3.46
C GLU A 70 -15.26 -13.70 -3.72
N THR A 71 -15.52 -14.98 -4.00
CA THR A 71 -14.52 -16.06 -4.17
C THR A 71 -13.59 -15.90 -5.38
N ARG A 72 -13.43 -14.70 -5.89
CA ARG A 72 -12.50 -14.36 -6.97
C ARG A 72 -11.11 -14.12 -6.39
N ALA A 73 -10.07 -14.55 -7.10
CA ALA A 73 -8.71 -14.27 -6.70
C ALA A 73 -8.46 -12.75 -6.74
N VAL A 74 -8.22 -12.15 -5.59
CA VAL A 74 -7.71 -10.77 -5.51
C VAL A 74 -6.24 -10.80 -5.91
N VAL A 75 -5.84 -10.01 -6.88
CA VAL A 75 -4.46 -9.95 -7.37
C VAL A 75 -3.78 -8.62 -7.09
N GLY A 76 -4.56 -7.59 -6.72
CA GLY A 76 -4.02 -6.29 -6.37
C GLY A 76 -4.97 -5.49 -5.50
N GLY A 77 -4.44 -4.44 -4.86
CA GLY A 77 -5.23 -3.56 -4.02
C GLY A 77 -4.50 -2.29 -3.61
N VAL A 78 -5.26 -1.36 -3.05
CA VAL A 78 -4.76 -0.14 -2.44
C VAL A 78 -5.26 -0.10 -1.01
N VAL A 79 -4.38 0.20 -0.07
CA VAL A 79 -4.68 0.33 1.35
C VAL A 79 -4.07 1.62 1.87
N ALA A 80 -4.80 2.33 2.72
CA ALA A 80 -4.25 3.46 3.45
C ALA A 80 -3.19 2.98 4.46
N HIS A 81 -2.23 3.85 4.77
CA HIS A 81 -1.25 3.58 5.83
C HIS A 81 -1.47 4.45 7.08
N HIS A 82 -2.63 5.07 7.19
CA HIS A 82 -2.99 5.83 8.39
C HIS A 82 -3.79 4.98 9.37
N LEU A 83 -3.31 4.91 10.62
CA LEU A 83 -3.90 4.07 11.67
C LEU A 83 -5.32 4.42 12.08
N LEU A 84 -5.81 5.62 11.77
CA LEU A 84 -7.20 5.97 12.01
C LEU A 84 -8.18 5.05 11.26
N VAL A 85 -7.72 4.41 10.17
CA VAL A 85 -8.52 3.48 9.37
C VAL A 85 -8.09 2.01 9.54
N GLN A 86 -7.32 1.71 10.58
CA GLN A 86 -6.80 0.37 10.87
C GLN A 86 -7.87 -0.74 10.82
N ASN A 87 -9.11 -0.42 11.20
CA ASN A 87 -10.23 -1.38 11.15
C ASN A 87 -10.55 -1.82 9.73
N ALA A 88 -10.57 -0.89 8.78
CA ALA A 88 -10.82 -1.21 7.38
C ALA A 88 -9.64 -2.01 6.80
N ILE A 89 -8.40 -1.65 7.15
CA ILE A 89 -7.20 -2.38 6.77
C ILE A 89 -7.26 -3.81 7.31
N ALA A 90 -7.53 -4.00 8.61
CA ALA A 90 -7.63 -5.32 9.24
C ALA A 90 -8.72 -6.18 8.60
N GLN A 91 -9.90 -5.63 8.32
CA GLN A 91 -11.00 -6.35 7.67
C GLN A 91 -10.63 -6.77 6.24
N TYR A 92 -9.94 -5.91 5.51
CA TYR A 92 -9.45 -6.24 4.17
C TYR A 92 -8.46 -7.40 4.22
N PHE A 93 -7.42 -7.33 5.04
CA PHE A 93 -6.44 -8.41 5.18
C PHE A 93 -7.06 -9.70 5.73
N GLN A 94 -8.04 -9.61 6.63
CA GLN A 94 -8.78 -10.78 7.10
C GLN A 94 -9.48 -11.51 5.95
N GLN A 95 -10.06 -10.79 5.00
CA GLN A 95 -10.66 -11.44 3.83
C GLN A 95 -9.61 -11.99 2.86
N LEU A 96 -8.48 -11.31 2.71
CA LEU A 96 -7.34 -11.80 1.93
C LEU A 96 -6.74 -13.09 2.51
N SER A 97 -6.86 -13.34 3.81
CA SER A 97 -6.32 -14.55 4.45
C SER A 97 -6.96 -15.86 3.95
N SER A 98 -8.08 -15.78 3.25
CA SER A 98 -8.69 -16.94 2.56
C SER A 98 -7.92 -17.40 1.30
N PHE A 99 -6.95 -16.60 0.84
CA PHE A 99 -6.10 -16.89 -0.31
C PHE A 99 -4.68 -17.24 0.16
N ALA A 100 -4.01 -18.15 -0.55
CA ALA A 100 -2.69 -18.64 -0.16
C ALA A 100 -1.57 -17.84 -0.85
N TYR A 101 -1.47 -16.54 -0.52
CA TYR A 101 -0.38 -15.72 -1.06
C TYR A 101 0.96 -16.15 -0.48
N LYS A 102 1.96 -16.24 -1.37
CA LYS A 102 3.37 -16.45 -1.02
C LYS A 102 4.23 -15.20 -1.22
N ARG A 103 3.72 -14.24 -2.00
CA ARG A 103 4.42 -12.98 -2.29
C ARG A 103 3.47 -11.81 -2.18
N VAL A 104 3.96 -10.73 -1.57
CA VAL A 104 3.33 -9.41 -1.61
C VAL A 104 4.32 -8.42 -2.22
N ILE A 105 4.04 -7.91 -3.42
CA ILE A 105 4.74 -6.75 -3.97
C ILE A 105 4.09 -5.53 -3.34
N LEU A 106 4.81 -4.84 -2.45
CA LEU A 106 4.28 -3.73 -1.68
C LEU A 106 4.90 -2.43 -2.14
N LEU A 107 4.09 -1.57 -2.75
CA LEU A 107 4.47 -0.27 -3.28
C LEU A 107 4.02 0.84 -2.33
N GLY A 108 4.82 1.86 -2.11
CA GLY A 108 4.44 3.04 -1.32
C GLY A 108 5.18 4.30 -1.75
N PRO A 109 4.81 5.48 -1.22
CA PRO A 109 5.55 6.71 -1.44
C PRO A 109 6.91 6.69 -0.76
N ASN A 110 7.85 7.45 -1.29
CA ASN A 110 9.01 7.95 -0.57
C ASN A 110 8.69 9.36 -0.08
N HIS A 111 8.03 9.49 1.07
CA HIS A 111 7.52 10.78 1.57
C HIS A 111 8.64 11.81 1.77
N GLY A 112 9.81 11.36 2.22
CA GLY A 112 10.97 12.22 2.45
C GLY A 112 11.78 12.51 1.20
N GLU A 113 11.45 11.93 0.05
CA GLU A 113 12.27 11.96 -1.16
C GLU A 113 13.74 11.64 -0.87
N LEU A 114 13.98 10.70 0.06
CA LEU A 114 15.31 10.30 0.53
C LEU A 114 15.99 9.36 -0.47
N GLY A 115 17.31 9.42 -0.49
CA GLY A 115 18.14 8.67 -1.43
C GLY A 115 18.22 9.31 -2.82
N ASP A 116 19.11 8.75 -3.65
CA ASP A 116 19.37 9.30 -4.99
C ASP A 116 18.53 8.63 -6.10
N SER A 117 17.91 7.50 -5.78
CA SER A 117 17.17 6.68 -6.75
C SER A 117 15.68 6.96 -6.72
N LEU A 118 15.03 6.86 -7.89
CA LEU A 118 13.59 7.06 -8.01
C LEU A 118 12.78 5.88 -7.46
N VAL A 119 13.35 4.68 -7.52
CA VAL A 119 12.75 3.45 -6.97
C VAL A 119 13.75 2.82 -6.01
N VAL A 120 13.33 2.65 -4.78
CA VAL A 120 14.19 2.13 -3.72
C VAL A 120 13.57 0.89 -3.10
N THR A 121 14.41 -0.08 -2.78
CA THR A 121 14.04 -1.32 -2.09
C THR A 121 15.03 -1.66 -0.98
N SER A 122 14.74 -2.71 -0.21
CA SER A 122 15.68 -3.26 0.76
C SER A 122 15.53 -4.77 0.88
N THR A 123 16.67 -5.44 1.07
CA THR A 123 16.74 -6.87 1.40
C THR A 123 16.46 -7.14 2.89
N ARG A 124 16.50 -6.13 3.75
CA ARG A 124 16.26 -6.27 5.19
C ARG A 124 14.81 -6.69 5.47
N PRO A 125 14.56 -7.67 6.36
CA PRO A 125 13.23 -8.03 6.82
C PRO A 125 12.67 -6.99 7.79
N TRP A 126 11.40 -7.14 8.21
CA TRP A 126 10.75 -6.33 9.25
C TRP A 126 10.41 -7.18 10.47
N ASP A 127 10.78 -6.70 11.65
CA ASP A 127 10.39 -7.32 12.93
C ASP A 127 9.09 -6.70 13.43
N THR A 128 8.01 -7.47 13.39
CA THR A 128 6.68 -7.02 13.81
C THR A 128 6.26 -7.68 15.12
N PRO A 129 5.26 -7.14 15.83
CA PRO A 129 4.71 -7.79 17.02
C PRO A 129 4.18 -9.21 16.80
N TYR A 130 3.97 -9.61 15.56
CA TYR A 130 3.46 -10.96 15.15
C TYR A 130 4.56 -11.86 14.58
N GLY A 131 5.80 -11.41 14.59
CA GLY A 131 6.97 -12.09 14.05
C GLY A 131 7.54 -11.39 12.82
N THR A 132 8.61 -11.93 12.30
CA THR A 132 9.38 -11.34 11.20
C THR A 132 8.66 -11.50 9.87
N VAL A 133 8.61 -10.44 9.09
CA VAL A 133 8.22 -10.44 7.67
C VAL A 133 9.48 -10.48 6.84
N ASP A 134 9.70 -11.58 6.15
CA ASP A 134 10.87 -11.77 5.30
C ASP A 134 10.68 -11.12 3.93
N THR A 135 11.78 -10.69 3.32
CA THR A 135 11.82 -10.18 1.94
C THR A 135 12.06 -11.30 0.94
N ASP A 136 11.48 -11.19 -0.25
CA ASP A 136 11.74 -12.12 -1.36
C ASP A 136 13.07 -11.77 -2.06
N GLN A 137 14.17 -12.31 -1.51
CA GLN A 137 15.53 -12.06 -1.98
C GLN A 137 15.73 -12.44 -3.46
N ALA A 138 15.04 -13.50 -3.92
CA ALA A 138 15.18 -13.94 -5.31
C ALA A 138 14.61 -12.89 -6.27
N VAL A 139 13.43 -12.36 -5.96
CA VAL A 139 12.82 -11.28 -6.75
C VAL A 139 13.63 -9.99 -6.65
N LEU A 140 14.10 -9.62 -5.45
CA LEU A 140 14.89 -8.40 -5.27
C LEU A 140 16.19 -8.43 -6.09
N ASN A 141 16.81 -9.59 -6.23
CA ASN A 141 17.97 -9.77 -7.09
C ASN A 141 17.62 -9.57 -8.58
N GLU A 142 16.46 -10.06 -9.03
CA GLU A 142 15.97 -9.86 -10.41
C GLU A 142 15.62 -8.39 -10.68
N LEU A 143 15.19 -7.65 -9.66
CA LEU A 143 14.86 -6.23 -9.76
C LEU A 143 16.06 -5.28 -9.63
N SER A 144 17.28 -5.78 -9.48
CA SER A 144 18.49 -4.97 -9.22
C SER A 144 18.79 -3.89 -10.27
N ASN A 145 18.26 -4.04 -11.49
CA ASN A 145 18.37 -3.02 -12.55
C ASN A 145 17.23 -1.98 -12.53
N CYS A 146 16.20 -2.19 -11.71
CA CYS A 146 14.97 -1.38 -11.72
C CYS A 146 14.71 -0.71 -10.37
N ALA A 147 15.32 -1.21 -9.29
CA ALA A 147 15.23 -0.68 -7.95
C ALA A 147 16.60 -0.75 -7.27
N THR A 148 16.95 0.31 -6.55
CA THR A 148 18.21 0.37 -5.80
C THR A 148 18.00 -0.19 -4.40
N ASN A 149 18.84 -1.14 -4.00
CA ASN A 149 18.87 -1.62 -2.62
C ASN A 149 19.53 -0.56 -1.72
N ASP A 150 18.71 0.23 -1.06
CA ASP A 150 19.11 1.24 -0.09
C ASP A 150 18.16 1.20 1.10
N PRO A 151 18.56 0.68 2.27
CA PRO A 151 17.69 0.58 3.42
C PRO A 151 17.33 1.93 4.06
N TYR A 152 18.12 2.97 3.84
CA TYR A 152 17.97 4.24 4.55
C TYR A 152 16.62 4.95 4.28
N PRO A 153 16.14 5.08 3.04
CA PRO A 153 14.83 5.65 2.80
C PRO A 153 13.68 4.83 3.43
N LEU A 154 13.74 3.49 3.36
CA LEU A 154 12.70 2.63 3.93
C LEU A 154 12.66 2.69 5.47
N GLU A 155 13.84 2.85 6.12
CA GLU A 155 13.92 2.98 7.58
C GLU A 155 13.31 4.30 8.09
N ASN A 156 13.28 5.31 7.24
CA ASN A 156 12.80 6.65 7.56
C ASN A 156 11.41 6.97 6.98
N ASP A 157 10.76 5.98 6.33
CA ASP A 157 9.41 6.10 5.79
C ASP A 157 8.45 5.12 6.48
N HIS A 158 7.24 5.57 6.75
CA HIS A 158 6.24 4.77 7.46
C HIS A 158 5.26 4.04 6.55
N SER A 159 5.24 4.37 5.27
CA SER A 159 4.20 3.88 4.36
C SER A 159 4.15 2.36 4.27
N LEU A 160 5.31 1.69 4.24
CA LEU A 160 5.36 0.24 4.20
C LEU A 160 5.38 -0.38 5.61
N GLU A 161 6.07 0.25 6.56
CA GLU A 161 6.17 -0.20 7.96
C GLU A 161 4.80 -0.51 8.55
N VAL A 162 3.84 0.39 8.30
CA VAL A 162 2.46 0.31 8.81
C VAL A 162 1.72 -0.94 8.34
N ILE A 163 2.03 -1.45 7.16
CA ILE A 163 1.34 -2.59 6.55
C ILE A 163 1.95 -3.94 6.97
N MET A 164 3.22 -3.96 7.37
CA MET A 164 3.93 -5.20 7.71
C MET A 164 3.25 -6.05 8.81
N PRO A 165 2.72 -5.48 9.91
CA PRO A 165 2.02 -6.28 10.92
C PRO A 165 0.76 -6.97 10.39
N PHE A 166 0.02 -6.34 9.47
CA PHE A 166 -1.15 -6.94 8.85
C PHE A 166 -0.74 -8.08 7.91
N ILE A 167 0.32 -7.90 7.13
CA ILE A 167 0.87 -8.98 6.28
C ILE A 167 1.25 -10.15 7.17
N LYS A 168 2.03 -9.93 8.23
CA LYS A 168 2.47 -11.05 9.09
C LYS A 168 1.32 -11.76 9.77
N MET A 169 0.32 -11.03 10.24
CA MET A 169 -0.83 -11.60 10.94
C MET A 169 -1.76 -12.41 10.01
N TYR A 170 -2.04 -11.90 8.83
CA TYR A 170 -3.07 -12.46 7.96
C TYR A 170 -2.54 -13.28 6.78
N LEU A 171 -1.31 -13.01 6.35
CA LEU A 171 -0.62 -13.67 5.24
C LEU A 171 0.74 -14.21 5.71
N PRO A 172 0.78 -15.06 6.77
CA PRO A 172 2.01 -15.38 7.52
C PRO A 172 3.09 -16.09 6.69
N GLN A 173 2.71 -16.66 5.54
CA GLN A 173 3.62 -17.37 4.63
C GLN A 173 4.15 -16.46 3.50
N ALA A 174 3.64 -15.23 3.38
CA ALA A 174 4.04 -14.34 2.31
C ALA A 174 5.38 -13.66 2.63
N GLN A 175 6.26 -13.64 1.65
CA GLN A 175 7.43 -12.78 1.61
C GLN A 175 7.09 -11.45 0.92
N VAL A 176 7.79 -10.39 1.27
CA VAL A 176 7.52 -9.06 0.73
C VAL A 176 8.60 -8.62 -0.25
N VAL A 177 8.19 -8.00 -1.34
CA VAL A 177 9.04 -7.21 -2.24
C VAL A 177 8.70 -5.74 -1.96
N PRO A 178 9.43 -5.07 -1.07
CA PRO A 178 9.13 -3.71 -0.65
C PRO A 178 9.71 -2.71 -1.64
N LEU A 179 8.90 -1.77 -2.11
CA LEU A 179 9.31 -0.73 -3.04
C LEU A 179 8.72 0.62 -2.61
N ILE A 180 9.58 1.61 -2.36
CA ILE A 180 9.13 2.99 -2.21
C ILE A 180 9.52 3.80 -3.43
N LEU A 181 8.56 4.58 -3.91
CA LEU A 181 8.62 5.30 -5.17
C LEU A 181 8.67 6.80 -4.93
N SER A 182 9.66 7.45 -5.54
CA SER A 182 9.73 8.93 -5.56
C SER A 182 8.53 9.50 -6.31
N GLY A 183 7.95 10.59 -5.78
CA GLY A 183 6.93 11.38 -6.48
C GLY A 183 7.43 12.04 -7.78
N ARG A 184 8.74 12.00 -8.03
CA ARG A 184 9.37 12.53 -9.26
C ARG A 184 9.31 11.56 -10.46
N LEU A 185 8.89 10.29 -10.25
CA LEU A 185 8.74 9.35 -11.36
C LEU A 185 7.76 9.89 -12.39
N LYS A 186 8.14 9.80 -13.64
CA LYS A 186 7.32 10.09 -14.79
C LYS A 186 6.73 8.80 -15.36
N LYS A 187 5.83 8.94 -16.31
CA LYS A 187 5.16 7.81 -16.96
C LYS A 187 6.16 6.80 -17.54
N ASP A 188 7.21 7.25 -18.24
CA ASP A 188 8.21 6.37 -18.85
C ASP A 188 9.03 5.60 -17.78
N ASP A 189 9.27 6.21 -16.61
CA ASP A 189 9.95 5.55 -15.48
C ASP A 189 9.04 4.46 -14.89
N VAL A 190 7.73 4.75 -14.77
CA VAL A 190 6.73 3.77 -14.33
C VAL A 190 6.63 2.61 -15.31
N ASP A 191 6.57 2.87 -16.64
CA ASP A 191 6.54 1.83 -17.68
C ASP A 191 7.75 0.89 -17.58
N SER A 192 8.91 1.46 -17.30
CA SER A 192 10.14 0.71 -17.10
C SER A 192 10.05 -0.19 -15.86
N LEU A 193 9.56 0.34 -14.74
CA LEU A 193 9.37 -0.42 -13.50
C LEU A 193 8.33 -1.54 -13.69
N VAL A 194 7.20 -1.24 -14.33
CA VAL A 194 6.13 -2.22 -14.64
C VAL A 194 6.68 -3.38 -15.47
N SER A 195 7.53 -3.09 -16.46
CA SER A 195 8.18 -4.11 -17.28
C SER A 195 9.04 -5.09 -16.47
N CYS A 196 9.66 -4.60 -15.37
CA CYS A 196 10.44 -5.43 -14.44
C CYS A 196 9.51 -6.23 -13.50
N LEU A 197 8.38 -5.66 -13.09
CA LEU A 197 7.50 -6.27 -12.09
C LEU A 197 6.55 -7.33 -12.68
N ILE A 198 6.07 -7.16 -13.91
CA ILE A 198 5.14 -8.11 -14.56
C ILE A 198 5.64 -9.56 -14.49
N PRO A 199 6.92 -9.89 -14.78
CA PRO A 199 7.42 -11.27 -14.68
C PRO A 199 7.37 -11.86 -13.27
N GLN A 200 7.23 -11.02 -12.25
CA GLN A 200 7.21 -11.39 -10.84
C GLN A 200 5.79 -11.64 -10.30
N VAL A 201 4.75 -11.30 -11.08
CA VAL A 201 3.36 -11.45 -10.68
C VAL A 201 2.85 -12.84 -11.00
N GLY A 202 2.66 -13.64 -9.95
CA GLY A 202 2.18 -15.03 -9.99
C GLY A 202 0.76 -15.20 -9.48
N GLN A 203 0.25 -16.45 -9.53
CA GLN A 203 -1.08 -16.81 -8.99
C GLN A 203 -1.17 -16.61 -7.47
N ASP A 204 -0.04 -16.70 -6.79
CA ASP A 204 0.14 -16.55 -5.35
C ASP A 204 0.81 -15.21 -5.00
N THR A 205 0.78 -14.25 -5.94
CA THR A 205 1.30 -12.89 -5.75
C THR A 205 0.15 -11.90 -5.57
N LEU A 206 0.26 -11.07 -4.55
CA LEU A 206 -0.59 -9.92 -4.31
C LEU A 206 0.22 -8.64 -4.56
N VAL A 207 -0.28 -7.74 -5.39
CA VAL A 207 0.33 -6.41 -5.59
C VAL A 207 -0.45 -5.39 -4.77
N LEU A 208 0.17 -4.84 -3.74
CA LEU A 208 -0.45 -3.83 -2.87
C LEU A 208 0.22 -2.47 -3.03
N VAL A 209 -0.59 -1.44 -3.06
CA VAL A 209 -0.17 -0.06 -2.89
C VAL A 209 -0.57 0.41 -1.50
N SER A 210 0.39 0.89 -0.74
CA SER A 210 0.19 1.60 0.52
C SER A 210 0.19 3.09 0.21
N SER A 211 -0.99 3.71 0.21
CA SER A 211 -1.15 5.12 -0.12
C SER A 211 -2.41 5.69 0.52
N ASP A 212 -2.27 6.81 1.20
CA ASP A 212 -3.41 7.59 1.63
C ASP A 212 -3.99 8.37 0.44
N PHE A 213 -5.31 8.45 0.40
CA PHE A 213 -6.02 9.33 -0.52
C PHE A 213 -6.02 10.76 0.04
N SER A 214 -6.90 11.63 -0.44
CA SER A 214 -6.89 13.03 -0.02
C SER A 214 -6.86 13.16 1.52
N HIS A 215 -5.92 13.93 2.03
CA HIS A 215 -5.72 14.10 3.46
C HIS A 215 -5.33 15.55 3.78
N TYR A 216 -5.45 15.95 5.06
CA TYR A 216 -5.21 17.33 5.55
C TYR A 216 -6.06 18.42 4.88
N LEU A 217 -7.16 18.05 4.22
CA LEU A 217 -8.08 18.94 3.55
C LEU A 217 -9.39 19.08 4.34
N LYS A 218 -10.19 20.11 3.99
CA LYS A 218 -11.57 20.20 4.49
C LYS A 218 -12.41 19.06 3.88
N SER A 219 -13.32 18.47 4.66
CA SER A 219 -14.13 17.31 4.26
C SER A 219 -14.75 17.44 2.86
N THR A 220 -15.32 18.60 2.52
CA THR A 220 -15.92 18.83 1.19
C THR A 220 -14.91 18.80 0.07
N VAL A 221 -13.68 19.31 0.30
CA VAL A 221 -12.60 19.32 -0.69
C VAL A 221 -11.99 17.93 -0.82
N ALA A 222 -11.74 17.25 0.31
CA ALA A 222 -11.25 15.88 0.32
C ALA A 222 -12.18 14.94 -0.47
N LYS A 223 -13.48 15.00 -0.19
CA LYS A 223 -14.47 14.21 -0.91
C LYS A 223 -14.46 14.46 -2.43
N GLN A 224 -14.35 15.73 -2.84
CA GLN A 224 -14.25 16.06 -4.26
C GLN A 224 -12.98 15.45 -4.89
N LYS A 225 -11.82 15.56 -4.20
CA LYS A 225 -10.56 15.01 -4.67
C LYS A 225 -10.59 13.49 -4.79
N ASP A 226 -11.20 12.83 -3.82
CA ASP A 226 -11.40 11.38 -3.87
C ASP A 226 -12.31 10.95 -5.02
N GLU A 227 -13.41 11.68 -5.26
CA GLU A 227 -14.30 11.42 -6.37
C GLU A 227 -13.58 11.60 -7.73
N GLU A 228 -12.74 12.64 -7.86
CA GLU A 228 -11.89 12.85 -9.03
C GLU A 228 -10.92 11.68 -9.24
N THR A 229 -10.21 11.24 -8.20
CA THR A 229 -9.27 10.11 -8.25
C THR A 229 -9.99 8.80 -8.57
N LEU A 230 -11.12 8.52 -7.93
CA LEU A 230 -11.93 7.33 -8.20
C LEU A 230 -12.49 7.30 -9.63
N ALA A 231 -12.84 8.45 -10.19
CA ALA A 231 -13.28 8.53 -11.59
C ALA A 231 -12.16 8.15 -12.57
N LEU A 232 -10.94 8.62 -12.31
CA LEU A 232 -9.76 8.27 -13.13
C LEU A 232 -9.41 6.78 -13.01
N LEU A 233 -9.48 6.22 -11.80
CA LEU A 233 -9.27 4.78 -11.57
C LEU A 233 -10.29 3.94 -12.34
N LYS A 234 -11.57 4.28 -12.27
CA LYS A 234 -12.65 3.57 -12.98
C LYS A 234 -12.53 3.65 -14.49
N SER A 235 -12.00 4.77 -15.00
CA SER A 235 -11.77 4.96 -16.44
C SER A 235 -10.43 4.41 -16.92
N TRP A 236 -9.56 3.93 -16.03
CA TRP A 236 -8.19 3.49 -16.33
C TRP A 236 -7.34 4.60 -16.98
N ASP A 237 -7.58 5.86 -16.61
CA ASP A 237 -6.88 7.03 -17.14
C ASP A 237 -5.55 7.24 -16.42
N VAL A 238 -4.59 6.36 -16.68
CA VAL A 238 -3.26 6.36 -16.06
C VAL A 238 -2.45 7.60 -16.40
N ASP A 239 -2.66 8.17 -17.59
CA ASP A 239 -1.95 9.39 -18.03
C ASP A 239 -2.36 10.61 -17.21
N ARG A 240 -3.61 10.68 -16.76
CA ARG A 240 -4.07 11.71 -15.84
C ARG A 240 -3.75 11.37 -14.39
N LEU A 241 -3.83 10.10 -13.99
CA LEU A 241 -3.49 9.67 -12.62
C LEU A 241 -2.07 10.04 -12.25
N ILE A 242 -1.09 9.85 -13.15
CA ILE A 242 0.32 10.16 -12.87
C ILE A 242 0.56 11.66 -12.65
N THR A 243 -0.34 12.53 -13.09
CA THR A 243 -0.24 13.99 -12.94
C THR A 243 -0.90 14.53 -11.67
N LEU A 244 -1.56 13.66 -10.90
CA LEU A 244 -2.16 14.06 -9.64
C LEU A 244 -1.08 14.47 -8.62
N ASN A 245 -1.49 15.20 -7.60
CA ASN A 245 -0.63 15.68 -6.53
C ASN A 245 -1.08 15.16 -5.17
N SER A 246 -0.36 15.50 -4.12
CA SER A 246 -0.64 15.09 -2.74
C SER A 246 -2.00 15.53 -2.19
N ASP A 247 -2.70 16.48 -2.83
CA ASP A 247 -4.10 16.79 -2.48
C ASP A 247 -5.07 15.66 -2.87
N HIS A 248 -4.67 14.76 -3.76
CA HIS A 248 -5.48 13.63 -4.24
C HIS A 248 -5.03 12.31 -3.61
N LEU A 249 -3.72 12.05 -3.58
CA LEU A 249 -3.12 10.85 -2.99
C LEU A 249 -1.60 11.02 -2.85
N ASP A 250 -1.00 10.28 -1.91
CA ASP A 250 0.43 10.37 -1.62
C ASP A 250 1.32 9.95 -2.78
N SER A 251 0.94 8.88 -3.49
CA SER A 251 1.79 8.28 -4.50
C SER A 251 1.07 7.96 -5.80
N PRO A 252 0.84 8.95 -6.66
CA PRO A 252 0.39 8.70 -8.03
C PRO A 252 1.25 7.65 -8.76
N PRO A 253 2.61 7.67 -8.67
CA PRO A 253 3.43 6.66 -9.33
C PRO A 253 3.14 5.23 -8.87
N SER A 254 2.96 4.99 -7.56
CA SER A 254 2.64 3.66 -7.04
C SER A 254 1.29 3.17 -7.55
N LEU A 255 0.30 4.06 -7.58
CA LEU A 255 -1.04 3.73 -8.06
C LEU A 255 -1.05 3.43 -9.55
N VAL A 256 -0.35 4.21 -10.37
CA VAL A 256 -0.22 3.97 -11.82
C VAL A 256 0.53 2.66 -12.07
N THR A 257 1.61 2.38 -11.32
CA THR A 257 2.32 1.09 -11.39
C THR A 257 1.38 -0.09 -11.16
N LEU A 258 0.55 -0.03 -10.10
CA LEU A 258 -0.46 -1.06 -9.83
C LEU A 258 -1.43 -1.20 -11.01
N MET A 259 -2.01 -0.09 -11.47
CA MET A 259 -3.00 -0.09 -12.55
C MET A 259 -2.47 -0.74 -13.83
N GLU A 260 -1.25 -0.43 -14.22
CA GLU A 260 -0.63 -0.99 -15.41
C GLU A 260 -0.30 -2.47 -15.27
N ILE A 261 0.18 -2.89 -14.09
CA ILE A 261 0.35 -4.33 -13.80
C ILE A 261 -1.02 -5.03 -13.93
N MET A 262 -2.08 -4.50 -13.31
CA MET A 262 -3.42 -5.09 -13.36
C MET A 262 -3.93 -5.17 -14.80
N GLN A 263 -3.72 -4.15 -15.59
CA GLN A 263 -4.09 -4.14 -17.01
C GLN A 263 -3.32 -5.22 -17.79
N ALA A 264 -2.02 -5.34 -17.57
CA ALA A 264 -1.16 -6.30 -18.25
C ALA A 264 -1.55 -7.76 -17.95
N ILE A 265 -1.95 -8.06 -16.71
CA ILE A 265 -2.41 -9.41 -16.32
C ILE A 265 -3.90 -9.65 -16.58
N GLY A 266 -4.62 -8.67 -17.12
CA GLY A 266 -6.05 -8.78 -17.45
C GLY A 266 -7.00 -8.68 -16.25
N ALA A 267 -6.55 -8.16 -15.11
CA ALA A 267 -7.39 -7.91 -13.94
C ALA A 267 -8.15 -6.59 -14.12
N LYS A 268 -9.39 -6.67 -14.60
CA LYS A 268 -10.20 -5.48 -14.97
C LYS A 268 -11.27 -5.12 -13.96
N ASP A 269 -11.61 -6.03 -13.05
CA ASP A 269 -12.64 -5.81 -12.05
C ASP A 269 -12.03 -5.11 -10.84
N MET A 270 -12.38 -3.85 -10.64
CA MET A 270 -11.97 -3.03 -9.50
C MET A 270 -13.19 -2.73 -8.63
N GLU A 271 -13.07 -2.95 -7.34
CA GLU A 271 -14.12 -2.64 -6.37
C GLU A 271 -13.60 -1.80 -5.22
N VAL A 272 -14.44 -0.88 -4.74
CA VAL A 272 -14.21 -0.17 -3.49
C VAL A 272 -14.65 -1.07 -2.35
N PHE A 273 -13.70 -1.51 -1.53
CA PHE A 273 -13.94 -2.34 -0.36
C PHE A 273 -14.46 -1.51 0.82
N ALA A 274 -13.78 -0.42 1.11
CA ALA A 274 -14.15 0.52 2.14
C ALA A 274 -13.71 1.93 1.74
N HIS A 275 -14.55 2.91 2.04
CA HIS A 275 -14.22 4.32 1.95
C HIS A 275 -14.71 4.96 3.24
N THR A 276 -13.81 5.47 4.03
CA THR A 276 -14.13 6.08 5.32
C THR A 276 -13.55 7.47 5.41
N ASP A 277 -14.33 8.33 6.02
CA ASP A 277 -13.98 9.68 6.35
C ASP A 277 -13.59 9.70 7.83
N ALA A 278 -12.37 10.10 8.14
CA ALA A 278 -11.87 10.21 9.50
C ALA A 278 -12.31 11.54 10.17
N SER A 279 -13.38 12.18 9.71
CA SER A 279 -13.96 13.33 10.39
C SER A 279 -14.54 12.88 11.73
N ILE A 280 -13.94 13.38 12.81
CA ILE A 280 -14.45 13.27 14.19
C ILE A 280 -15.38 14.46 14.45
#